data_a6493a31756de367cc29b831ff30a1f7
#
_entry.id   a6493a31756de367cc29b831ff30a1f7
#
_cell.length_a   1.000
_cell.length_b   1.000
_cell.length_c   1.000
_cell.angle_alpha   90.00
_cell.angle_beta   90.00
_cell.angle_gamma   90.00
#
_symmetry.space_group_name_H-M   'P 1'
#
loop_
_entity.id
_entity.type
_entity.pdbx_description
1 polymer ?
#
loop_
_entity_poly.entity_id
_entity_poly.type
_entity_poly.pdbx_seq_one_letter_code
_entity_poly.pdbx_strand_id
1 'polypeptide(L)'
;MARTLQEWLDYIEQQHPKSIELGLERTREAAERLSLGKPAAHVITVGGTNGKGSTVAFIEAIAHAAGLKVGTYTSPHLLRYNERVRIEGREASDEELVAAFEAVEAARSSPSPIGRGVGVRVRRSGDSPAVGQKPSSPNPVSSTGQAPPLEGEGSDIPLTYFEFGTLAALWLFQQSNLDLVVLEVGLGGRLDAVNIVDPDVAVITTVDIDHVDWLGNDRESIGFEKAGIARAWKPLVLGERDSPSSVLRHAYAIGANAVRLGSDFIHEPVDESHWRWRDAGFEIELPNPKLSAPVQRANAATAIAALRALDIELPSSAFAAGIASATLPGRLQRFDLHGTPVIVDVGHNPQAARELSAWLRAEPVPGRTLAVFAALADKDVQGVVAALEGEVSDWFLASLESVGTRGQSADELASKVSGAAAAGSRHADVRAALQAARAQAHAEDRILVFGSFHTVAEALAILHSGQ
;
A
#
# COMPACT_ATOMS: atom_id res chain seq x y z
N MET A 1 -18.09 -26.76 10.23
CA MET A 1 -16.64 -26.68 10.53
C MET A 1 -16.24 -25.23 10.40
N ALA A 2 -15.32 -24.73 11.21
CA ALA A 2 -14.78 -23.38 11.01
C ALA A 2 -14.03 -23.34 9.67
N ARG A 3 -14.12 -22.23 8.92
CA ARG A 3 -13.36 -22.03 7.68
C ARG A 3 -11.87 -21.91 7.99
N THR A 4 -11.03 -22.50 7.14
CA THR A 4 -9.58 -22.25 7.14
C THR A 4 -9.29 -20.82 6.61
N LEU A 5 -8.06 -20.34 6.78
CA LEU A 5 -7.66 -19.02 6.23
C LEU A 5 -7.89 -18.94 4.72
N GLN A 6 -7.50 -19.98 3.96
CA GLN A 6 -7.69 -20.00 2.51
C GLN A 6 -9.17 -19.96 2.12
N GLU A 7 -10.02 -20.75 2.78
CA GLU A 7 -11.47 -20.72 2.54
C GLU A 7 -12.09 -19.36 2.88
N TRP A 8 -11.55 -18.65 3.87
CA TRP A 8 -11.94 -17.26 4.15
C TRP A 8 -11.54 -16.31 3.04
N LEU A 9 -10.31 -16.39 2.54
CA LEU A 9 -9.82 -15.53 1.46
C LEU A 9 -10.62 -15.72 0.18
N ASP A 10 -10.90 -16.97 -0.20
CA ASP A 10 -11.74 -17.33 -1.35
C ASP A 10 -13.18 -16.80 -1.18
N TYR A 11 -13.72 -16.88 0.04
CA TYR A 11 -15.04 -16.35 0.37
C TYR A 11 -15.09 -14.82 0.25
N ILE A 12 -14.12 -14.11 0.85
CA ILE A 12 -14.09 -12.65 0.86
C ILE A 12 -13.93 -12.09 -0.57
N GLU A 13 -13.14 -12.73 -1.41
CA GLU A 13 -12.93 -12.31 -2.80
C GLU A 13 -14.24 -12.32 -3.61
N GLN A 14 -15.20 -13.19 -3.24
CA GLN A 14 -16.49 -13.35 -3.91
C GLN A 14 -17.60 -12.45 -3.34
N GLN A 15 -17.38 -11.77 -2.20
CA GLN A 15 -18.42 -11.00 -1.51
C GLN A 15 -18.80 -9.69 -2.22
N HIS A 16 -17.91 -9.14 -3.02
CA HIS A 16 -18.16 -7.89 -3.72
C HIS A 16 -18.00 -8.07 -5.24
N PRO A 17 -18.95 -7.56 -6.06
CA PRO A 17 -18.90 -7.73 -7.52
C PRO A 17 -17.71 -7.02 -8.18
N LYS A 18 -17.11 -6.05 -7.48
CA LYS A 18 -15.93 -5.30 -7.94
C LYS A 18 -14.75 -5.59 -7.04
N SER A 19 -13.60 -5.86 -7.63
CA SER A 19 -12.35 -6.02 -6.89
C SER A 19 -11.87 -4.71 -6.23
N ILE A 20 -12.22 -3.57 -6.82
CA ILE A 20 -11.91 -2.23 -6.32
C ILE A 20 -13.19 -1.38 -6.38
N GLU A 21 -13.55 -0.77 -5.27
CA GLU A 21 -14.56 0.27 -5.19
C GLU A 21 -14.14 1.28 -4.12
N LEU A 22 -13.92 2.52 -4.53
CA LEU A 22 -13.47 3.59 -3.65
C LEU A 22 -14.66 4.18 -2.88
N GLY A 23 -14.48 4.40 -1.57
CA GLY A 23 -15.49 4.99 -0.68
C GLY A 23 -15.21 4.59 0.76
N LEU A 24 -15.65 5.41 1.72
CA LEU A 24 -15.38 5.17 3.14
C LEU A 24 -16.63 4.77 3.93
N GLU A 25 -17.81 4.97 3.36
CA GLU A 25 -19.09 4.84 4.07
C GLU A 25 -19.30 3.41 4.58
N ARG A 26 -19.11 2.41 3.71
CA ARG A 26 -19.27 0.99 4.05
C ARG A 26 -18.28 0.57 5.13
N THR A 27 -17.02 0.98 4.96
CA THR A 27 -15.93 0.64 5.89
C THR A 27 -16.15 1.30 7.24
N ARG A 28 -16.63 2.55 7.30
CA ARG A 28 -16.98 3.24 8.54
C ARG A 28 -18.15 2.57 9.26
N GLU A 29 -19.21 2.25 8.53
CA GLU A 29 -20.36 1.56 9.12
C GLU A 29 -19.94 0.20 9.71
N ALA A 30 -19.15 -0.58 9.02
CA ALA A 30 -18.64 -1.85 9.52
C ALA A 30 -17.70 -1.66 10.74
N ALA A 31 -16.84 -0.62 10.71
CA ALA A 31 -15.98 -0.26 11.85
C ALA A 31 -16.79 0.14 13.10
N GLU A 32 -17.88 0.89 12.92
CA GLU A 32 -18.80 1.26 14.02
C GLU A 32 -19.47 0.02 14.61
N ARG A 33 -19.95 -0.90 13.76
CA ARG A 33 -20.54 -2.17 14.20
C ARG A 33 -19.54 -3.06 14.94
N LEU A 34 -18.26 -3.05 14.53
CA LEU A 34 -17.13 -3.71 15.21
C LEU A 34 -16.72 -3.00 16.50
N SER A 35 -17.23 -1.79 16.76
CA SER A 35 -16.80 -0.93 17.86
C SER A 35 -15.29 -0.63 17.81
N LEU A 36 -14.75 -0.41 16.60
CA LEU A 36 -13.34 -0.08 16.43
C LEU A 36 -13.07 1.35 16.92
N GLY A 37 -12.08 1.46 17.82
CA GLY A 37 -11.50 2.71 18.28
C GLY A 37 -10.18 3.02 17.56
N LYS A 38 -9.37 3.90 18.15
CA LYS A 38 -8.01 4.14 17.68
C LYS A 38 -7.17 2.89 17.92
N PRO A 39 -6.49 2.33 16.89
CA PRO A 39 -5.84 1.02 16.97
C PRO A 39 -4.58 0.98 17.85
N ALA A 40 -3.98 2.15 18.16
CA ALA A 40 -2.81 2.30 19.02
C ALA A 40 -2.73 3.71 19.60
N ALA A 41 -1.79 3.95 20.52
CA ALA A 41 -1.52 5.30 21.05
C ALA A 41 -1.16 6.28 19.93
N HIS A 42 -0.34 5.81 18.98
CA HIS A 42 0.08 6.58 17.80
C HIS A 42 -0.26 5.84 16.50
N VAL A 43 -0.59 6.60 15.46
CA VAL A 43 -0.89 6.08 14.12
C VAL A 43 -0.13 6.87 13.07
N ILE A 44 0.60 6.17 12.21
CA ILE A 44 1.22 6.73 11.00
C ILE A 44 0.53 6.11 9.78
N THR A 45 0.01 6.95 8.87
CA THR A 45 -0.52 6.48 7.58
C THR A 45 0.46 6.83 6.47
N VAL A 46 0.86 5.82 5.69
CA VAL A 46 1.86 5.93 4.62
C VAL A 46 1.20 5.72 3.26
N GLY A 47 1.08 6.80 2.49
CA GLY A 47 0.65 6.81 1.10
C GLY A 47 1.83 7.10 0.14
N GLY A 48 1.55 7.02 -1.16
CA GLY A 48 2.55 7.30 -2.20
C GLY A 48 2.36 6.40 -3.42
N THR A 49 3.08 6.66 -4.49
CA THR A 49 3.13 5.77 -5.65
C THR A 49 4.10 4.63 -5.38
N ASN A 50 5.37 4.93 -5.15
CA ASN A 50 6.41 3.97 -4.80
C ASN A 50 6.99 4.26 -3.41
N GLY A 51 7.68 3.30 -2.80
CA GLY A 51 8.40 3.49 -1.53
C GLY A 51 7.56 3.27 -0.27
N LYS A 52 6.23 3.12 -0.35
CA LYS A 52 5.34 2.93 0.81
C LYS A 52 5.81 1.81 1.73
N GLY A 53 5.82 0.57 1.25
CA GLY A 53 6.22 -0.60 2.04
C GLY A 53 7.63 -0.50 2.60
N SER A 54 8.61 0.06 1.83
CA SER A 54 9.98 0.30 2.35
C SER A 54 9.98 1.31 3.50
N THR A 55 9.21 2.40 3.38
CA THR A 55 9.09 3.40 4.46
C THR A 55 8.43 2.79 5.69
N VAL A 56 7.38 1.97 5.52
CA VAL A 56 6.75 1.22 6.62
C VAL A 56 7.77 0.30 7.30
N ALA A 57 8.57 -0.46 6.52
CA ALA A 57 9.59 -1.35 7.07
C ALA A 57 10.67 -0.60 7.87
N PHE A 58 11.10 0.58 7.42
CA PHE A 58 12.02 1.41 8.20
C PHE A 58 11.37 1.97 9.47
N ILE A 59 10.12 2.43 9.41
CA ILE A 59 9.39 2.91 10.60
C ILE A 59 9.26 1.76 11.62
N GLU A 60 8.81 0.57 11.18
CA GLU A 60 8.68 -0.63 12.03
C GLU A 60 10.01 -0.98 12.70
N ALA A 61 11.09 -1.08 11.92
CA ALA A 61 12.40 -1.48 12.43
C ALA A 61 12.98 -0.47 13.43
N ILE A 62 12.85 0.83 13.16
CA ILE A 62 13.32 1.90 14.08
C ILE A 62 12.49 1.90 15.37
N ALA A 63 11.18 1.84 15.25
CA ALA A 63 10.28 1.86 16.41
C ALA A 63 10.46 0.61 17.28
N HIS A 64 10.64 -0.57 16.66
CA HIS A 64 10.95 -1.81 17.37
C HIS A 64 12.31 -1.74 18.08
N ALA A 65 13.33 -1.18 17.42
CA ALA A 65 14.65 -0.95 18.04
C ALA A 65 14.59 0.05 19.21
N ALA A 66 13.61 0.92 19.24
CA ALA A 66 13.31 1.82 20.35
C ALA A 66 12.51 1.15 21.49
N GLY A 67 12.09 -0.11 21.33
CA GLY A 67 11.32 -0.85 22.33
C GLY A 67 9.82 -0.62 22.27
N LEU A 68 9.29 0.00 21.20
CA LEU A 68 7.85 0.18 21.00
C LEU A 68 7.19 -1.11 20.49
N LYS A 69 5.96 -1.36 20.92
CA LYS A 69 5.07 -2.38 20.37
C LYS A 69 4.43 -1.84 19.11
N VAL A 70 4.79 -2.45 17.99
CA VAL A 70 4.40 -1.94 16.67
C VAL A 70 3.49 -2.92 15.94
N GLY A 71 2.41 -2.40 15.36
CA GLY A 71 1.58 -3.10 14.38
C GLY A 71 1.75 -2.47 13.00
N THR A 72 1.86 -3.28 11.95
CA THR A 72 1.91 -2.79 10.57
C THR A 72 0.88 -3.49 9.69
N TYR A 73 0.20 -2.71 8.85
CA TYR A 73 -0.67 -3.20 7.79
C TYR A 73 -0.12 -2.77 6.43
N THR A 74 0.22 -3.74 5.59
CA THR A 74 0.87 -3.50 4.28
C THR A 74 0.16 -4.25 3.15
N SER A 75 0.32 -3.78 1.91
CA SER A 75 -0.27 -4.42 0.73
C SER A 75 0.48 -4.08 -0.57
N PRO A 76 0.44 -5.02 -1.55
CA PRO A 76 -0.01 -6.41 -1.44
C PRO A 76 1.01 -7.31 -0.73
N HIS A 77 0.65 -8.55 -0.43
CA HIS A 77 1.59 -9.59 0.01
C HIS A 77 2.31 -10.23 -1.19
N LEU A 78 3.40 -10.94 -0.92
CA LEU A 78 4.14 -11.71 -1.92
C LEU A 78 3.73 -13.18 -1.93
N LEU A 79 3.92 -13.89 -0.83
CA LEU A 79 3.71 -15.33 -0.74
C LEU A 79 2.48 -15.72 0.08
N ARG A 80 2.22 -15.02 1.18
CA ARG A 80 1.16 -15.37 2.12
C ARG A 80 0.38 -14.13 2.57
N TYR A 81 -0.92 -14.27 2.74
CA TYR A 81 -1.77 -13.18 3.23
C TYR A 81 -1.30 -12.60 4.57
N ASN A 82 -0.74 -13.45 5.44
CA ASN A 82 -0.23 -13.12 6.76
C ASN A 82 0.79 -11.95 6.73
N GLU A 83 1.58 -11.82 5.65
CA GLU A 83 2.53 -10.72 5.45
C GLU A 83 1.89 -9.34 5.58
N ARG A 84 0.57 -9.23 5.30
CA ARG A 84 -0.17 -7.95 5.35
C ARG A 84 -0.32 -7.40 6.76
N VAL A 85 -0.37 -8.27 7.77
CA VAL A 85 -0.61 -7.89 9.16
C VAL A 85 0.54 -8.38 10.02
N ARG A 86 1.33 -7.44 10.53
CA ARG A 86 2.44 -7.77 11.44
C ARG A 86 2.19 -7.14 12.80
N ILE A 87 2.49 -7.88 13.86
CA ILE A 87 2.32 -7.47 15.26
C ILE A 87 3.63 -7.78 15.97
N GLU A 88 4.28 -6.75 16.52
CA GLU A 88 5.58 -6.87 17.20
C GLU A 88 6.64 -7.62 16.36
N GLY A 89 6.73 -7.30 15.06
CA GLY A 89 7.72 -7.85 14.13
C GLY A 89 7.40 -9.25 13.58
N ARG A 90 6.32 -9.92 14.02
CA ARG A 90 5.88 -11.21 13.48
C ARG A 90 4.62 -11.06 12.60
N GLU A 91 4.46 -11.91 11.62
CA GLU A 91 3.22 -12.02 10.86
C GLU A 91 2.10 -12.56 11.77
N ALA A 92 0.87 -12.09 11.56
CA ALA A 92 -0.30 -12.65 12.20
C ALA A 92 -0.48 -14.12 11.81
N SER A 93 -0.85 -14.97 12.76
CA SER A 93 -1.09 -16.40 12.48
C SER A 93 -2.38 -16.62 11.70
N ASP A 94 -2.54 -17.79 11.11
CA ASP A 94 -3.77 -18.17 10.42
C ASP A 94 -4.98 -18.09 11.36
N GLU A 95 -4.82 -18.52 12.61
CA GLU A 95 -5.87 -18.50 13.64
C GLU A 95 -6.24 -17.05 14.03
N GLU A 96 -5.26 -16.16 14.17
CA GLU A 96 -5.49 -14.73 14.46
C GLU A 96 -6.29 -14.08 13.31
N LEU A 97 -5.90 -14.35 12.06
CA LEU A 97 -6.60 -13.81 10.88
C LEU A 97 -8.02 -14.38 10.74
N VAL A 98 -8.20 -15.69 10.97
CA VAL A 98 -9.53 -16.33 10.94
C VAL A 98 -10.43 -15.70 11.99
N ALA A 99 -9.97 -15.53 13.24
CA ALA A 99 -10.76 -14.88 14.29
C ALA A 99 -11.14 -13.44 13.92
N ALA A 100 -10.23 -12.69 13.30
CA ALA A 100 -10.51 -11.34 12.84
C ALA A 100 -11.55 -11.32 11.69
N PHE A 101 -11.45 -12.27 10.75
CA PHE A 101 -12.42 -12.39 9.67
C PHE A 101 -13.81 -12.81 10.18
N GLU A 102 -13.88 -13.68 11.17
CA GLU A 102 -15.15 -14.02 11.85
C GLU A 102 -15.78 -12.80 12.52
N ALA A 103 -14.97 -11.96 13.19
CA ALA A 103 -15.45 -10.74 13.82
C ALA A 103 -16.00 -9.74 12.79
N VAL A 104 -15.28 -9.51 11.67
CA VAL A 104 -15.73 -8.64 10.58
C VAL A 104 -17.02 -9.16 9.95
N GLU A 105 -17.11 -10.48 9.70
CA GLU A 105 -18.30 -11.12 9.12
C GLU A 105 -19.52 -10.94 10.03
N ALA A 106 -19.36 -11.17 11.33
CA ALA A 106 -20.43 -10.97 12.31
C ALA A 106 -20.91 -9.52 12.34
N ALA A 107 -20.00 -8.56 12.23
CA ALA A 107 -20.34 -7.14 12.26
C ALA A 107 -21.06 -6.68 10.97
N ARG A 108 -20.58 -7.11 9.78
CA ARG A 108 -21.20 -6.70 8.52
C ARG A 108 -22.60 -7.27 8.33
N SER A 109 -22.86 -8.47 8.91
CA SER A 109 -24.17 -9.15 8.83
C SER A 109 -25.13 -8.79 9.98
N SER A 110 -24.69 -7.95 10.94
CA SER A 110 -25.53 -7.55 12.07
C SER A 110 -26.43 -6.37 11.70
N PRO A 111 -27.63 -6.26 12.28
CA PRO A 111 -28.46 -5.06 12.12
C PRO A 111 -27.75 -3.80 12.63
N SER A 112 -27.90 -2.67 11.91
CA SER A 112 -27.29 -1.39 12.30
C SER A 112 -27.71 -0.96 13.72
N PRO A 113 -26.78 -0.53 14.60
CA PRO A 113 -27.11 -0.05 15.94
C PRO A 113 -27.89 1.28 15.96
N ILE A 114 -28.04 1.96 14.84
CA ILE A 114 -28.69 3.29 14.71
C ILE A 114 -30.24 3.22 14.92
N GLY A 115 -30.85 2.04 15.09
CA GLY A 115 -32.27 1.85 15.30
C GLY A 115 -32.82 2.10 16.73
N ARG A 116 -31.97 2.44 17.72
CA ARG A 116 -32.47 2.82 19.05
C ARG A 116 -32.57 4.35 19.16
N GLY A 117 -33.61 4.90 18.53
CA GLY A 117 -33.97 6.29 18.70
C GLY A 117 -34.19 6.62 20.14
N VAL A 118 -33.31 7.44 20.76
CA VAL A 118 -33.63 8.19 21.96
C VAL A 118 -34.69 9.19 21.56
N GLY A 119 -35.93 8.88 21.91
CA GLY A 119 -37.06 9.77 21.71
C GLY A 119 -36.87 11.01 22.57
N VAL A 120 -36.26 12.06 22.03
CA VAL A 120 -36.33 13.41 22.60
C VAL A 120 -37.73 13.93 22.36
N ARG A 121 -38.60 13.84 23.37
CA ARG A 121 -39.86 14.58 23.44
C ARG A 121 -39.55 16.07 23.50
N VAL A 122 -39.54 16.73 22.35
CA VAL A 122 -39.63 18.20 22.32
C VAL A 122 -41.06 18.58 22.73
N ARG A 123 -41.24 19.08 23.95
CA ARG A 123 -42.46 19.80 24.38
C ARG A 123 -42.59 21.05 23.53
N ARG A 124 -43.59 21.09 22.66
CA ARG A 124 -44.07 22.35 22.09
C ARG A 124 -44.95 23.03 23.11
N SER A 125 -44.57 24.20 23.53
CA SER A 125 -45.43 25.15 24.27
C SER A 125 -45.84 26.27 23.32
N GLY A 126 -47.14 26.43 23.14
CA GLY A 126 -47.90 27.67 23.22
C GLY A 126 -48.13 28.52 21.98
N ASP A 127 -49.35 28.40 21.44
CA ASP A 127 -50.33 29.47 21.08
C ASP A 127 -50.00 30.61 20.10
N SER A 128 -50.61 30.57 18.97
CA SER A 128 -51.83 31.21 18.37
C SER A 128 -51.61 32.48 17.54
N PRO A 129 -52.54 33.01 16.69
CA PRO A 129 -53.60 32.35 15.89
C PRO A 129 -53.65 32.74 14.37
N ALA A 130 -54.61 32.14 13.71
CA ALA A 130 -55.02 32.11 12.30
C ALA A 130 -55.23 33.44 11.57
N VAL A 131 -55.10 33.41 10.22
CA VAL A 131 -56.05 33.98 9.28
C VAL A 131 -56.05 33.15 7.97
N GLY A 132 -57.22 32.85 7.45
CA GLY A 132 -57.60 31.92 6.46
C GLY A 132 -57.42 32.28 4.99
N GLN A 133 -57.57 31.28 4.16
CA GLN A 133 -58.51 31.20 3.00
C GLN A 133 -58.42 29.82 2.36
N LYS A 134 -59.60 29.23 2.12
CA LYS A 134 -59.91 28.04 1.33
C LYS A 134 -60.34 28.48 -0.11
N PRO A 135 -60.70 27.58 -1.07
CA PRO A 135 -60.32 26.21 -1.40
C PRO A 135 -60.19 25.99 -2.91
N SER A 136 -59.68 24.83 -3.33
CA SER A 136 -60.22 24.09 -4.50
C SER A 136 -59.69 22.66 -4.57
N SER A 137 -60.60 21.69 -4.51
CA SER A 137 -60.43 20.28 -4.83
C SER A 137 -60.95 20.04 -6.28
N PRO A 138 -61.03 18.82 -6.85
CA PRO A 138 -60.37 17.56 -6.62
C PRO A 138 -59.95 16.83 -7.89
N ASN A 139 -59.21 15.74 -7.83
CA ASN A 139 -59.64 14.43 -8.39
C ASN A 139 -58.63 13.31 -8.13
N PRO A 140 -59.05 12.06 -8.02
CA PRO A 140 -58.34 10.97 -7.47
C PRO A 140 -57.63 10.12 -8.52
N VAL A 141 -56.44 9.59 -8.17
CA VAL A 141 -55.81 8.48 -8.88
C VAL A 141 -55.52 7.37 -7.89
N SER A 142 -55.99 6.20 -8.28
CA SER A 142 -56.02 4.93 -7.60
C SER A 142 -54.70 4.52 -6.95
N SER A 143 -54.80 4.19 -5.67
CA SER A 143 -53.77 3.51 -4.88
C SER A 143 -53.78 2.01 -5.18
N THR A 144 -52.77 1.48 -5.82
CA THR A 144 -52.35 0.10 -5.62
C THR A 144 -51.34 0.13 -4.47
N GLY A 145 -51.81 -0.29 -3.31
CA GLY A 145 -50.96 -0.38 -2.11
C GLY A 145 -49.91 -1.46 -2.30
N GLN A 146 -48.68 -1.02 -2.37
CA GLN A 146 -47.55 -1.79 -1.85
C GLN A 146 -47.24 -1.25 -0.46
N ALA A 147 -47.37 -2.13 0.54
CA ALA A 147 -46.92 -1.83 1.88
C ALA A 147 -45.44 -1.47 1.84
N PRO A 148 -44.98 -0.45 2.58
CA PRO A 148 -43.55 -0.22 2.71
C PRO A 148 -42.88 -1.47 3.31
N PRO A 149 -41.65 -1.81 2.87
CA PRO A 149 -40.90 -2.90 3.48
C PRO A 149 -40.82 -2.66 4.98
N LEU A 150 -41.01 -3.73 5.75
CA LEU A 150 -40.79 -3.69 7.19
C LEU A 150 -39.34 -3.28 7.46
N GLU A 151 -39.11 -2.11 8.05
CA GLU A 151 -37.83 -1.68 8.58
C GLU A 151 -37.41 -2.72 9.65
N GLY A 152 -36.40 -3.54 9.35
CA GLY A 152 -35.91 -4.53 10.31
C GLY A 152 -34.91 -5.56 9.84
N GLU A 153 -34.73 -5.74 8.54
CA GLU A 153 -33.64 -6.62 8.04
C GLU A 153 -32.43 -5.72 7.74
N GLY A 154 -31.44 -5.75 8.62
CA GLY A 154 -30.14 -5.13 8.36
C GLY A 154 -29.55 -5.76 7.12
N SER A 155 -29.44 -5.00 6.03
CA SER A 155 -28.76 -5.48 4.83
C SER A 155 -27.28 -5.70 5.15
N ASP A 156 -26.74 -6.83 4.68
CA ASP A 156 -25.30 -7.10 4.75
C ASP A 156 -24.51 -5.95 4.11
N ILE A 157 -23.44 -5.50 4.77
CA ILE A 157 -22.55 -4.49 4.21
C ILE A 157 -21.66 -5.18 3.17
N PRO A 158 -21.73 -4.81 1.88
CA PRO A 158 -20.88 -5.40 0.85
C PRO A 158 -19.47 -4.80 0.92
N LEU A 159 -18.54 -5.51 1.56
CA LEU A 159 -17.14 -5.10 1.70
C LEU A 159 -16.29 -5.69 0.57
N THR A 160 -15.43 -4.88 -0.03
CA THR A 160 -14.39 -5.37 -0.92
C THR A 160 -13.34 -6.17 -0.16
N TYR A 161 -12.55 -6.98 -0.86
CA TYR A 161 -11.44 -7.75 -0.28
C TYR A 161 -10.50 -6.88 0.58
N PHE A 162 -10.17 -5.67 0.08
CA PHE A 162 -9.27 -4.76 0.80
C PHE A 162 -9.94 -4.13 2.03
N GLU A 163 -11.19 -3.71 1.93
CA GLU A 163 -11.96 -3.18 3.07
C GLU A 163 -12.12 -4.21 4.18
N PHE A 164 -12.44 -5.45 3.81
CA PHE A 164 -12.56 -6.55 4.75
C PHE A 164 -11.24 -6.82 5.49
N GLY A 165 -10.13 -6.91 4.74
CA GLY A 165 -8.79 -7.10 5.30
C GLY A 165 -8.33 -5.94 6.18
N THR A 166 -8.65 -4.70 5.79
CA THR A 166 -8.36 -3.49 6.60
C THR A 166 -9.06 -3.54 7.95
N LEU A 167 -10.36 -3.86 7.97
CA LEU A 167 -11.12 -3.98 9.21
C LEU A 167 -10.60 -5.10 10.11
N ALA A 168 -10.22 -6.25 9.53
CA ALA A 168 -9.62 -7.37 10.25
C ALA A 168 -8.26 -6.97 10.88
N ALA A 169 -7.41 -6.27 10.14
CA ALA A 169 -6.14 -5.77 10.67
C ALA A 169 -6.35 -4.79 11.84
N LEU A 170 -7.27 -3.81 11.68
CA LEU A 170 -7.59 -2.84 12.73
C LEU A 170 -8.16 -3.52 13.98
N TRP A 171 -9.00 -4.55 13.80
CA TRP A 171 -9.52 -5.34 14.92
C TRP A 171 -8.39 -6.06 15.68
N LEU A 172 -7.45 -6.70 14.98
CA LEU A 172 -6.28 -7.35 15.59
C LEU A 172 -5.41 -6.35 16.35
N PHE A 173 -5.15 -5.19 15.78
CA PHE A 173 -4.36 -4.14 16.43
C PHE A 173 -5.01 -3.65 17.72
N GLN A 174 -6.33 -3.45 17.71
CA GLN A 174 -7.06 -3.04 18.91
C GLN A 174 -6.96 -4.07 20.05
N GLN A 175 -6.83 -5.37 19.73
CA GLN A 175 -6.64 -6.43 20.73
C GLN A 175 -5.18 -6.53 21.24
N SER A 176 -4.21 -5.89 20.59
CA SER A 176 -2.78 -6.15 20.80
C SER A 176 -2.08 -5.14 21.71
N ASN A 177 -2.80 -4.11 22.22
CA ASN A 177 -2.24 -3.06 23.10
C ASN A 177 -0.92 -2.47 22.57
N LEU A 178 -0.97 -1.90 21.37
CA LEU A 178 0.18 -1.37 20.64
C LEU A 178 0.47 0.09 20.98
N ASP A 179 1.75 0.47 20.96
CA ASP A 179 2.21 1.85 21.09
C ASP A 179 2.07 2.61 19.76
N LEU A 180 2.37 1.93 18.65
CA LEU A 180 2.37 2.49 17.29
C LEU A 180 1.71 1.53 16.31
N VAL A 181 0.84 2.06 15.45
CA VAL A 181 0.36 1.37 14.25
C VAL A 181 0.76 2.14 13.01
N VAL A 182 1.28 1.42 12.00
CA VAL A 182 1.64 1.97 10.70
C VAL A 182 0.75 1.35 9.62
N LEU A 183 -0.02 2.20 8.94
CA LEU A 183 -0.99 1.79 7.93
C LEU A 183 -0.50 2.18 6.54
N GLU A 184 -0.28 1.21 5.66
CA GLU A 184 0.01 1.45 4.26
C GLU A 184 -1.28 1.64 3.48
N VAL A 185 -1.39 2.72 2.71
CA VAL A 185 -2.48 2.97 1.77
C VAL A 185 -2.41 1.98 0.61
N GLY A 186 -3.50 1.30 0.32
CA GLY A 186 -3.59 0.39 -0.82
C GLY A 186 -3.65 1.13 -2.15
N LEU A 187 -4.57 2.09 -2.29
CA LEU A 187 -4.79 2.84 -3.52
C LEU A 187 -5.19 4.29 -3.27
N GLY A 188 -4.49 5.22 -3.89
CA GLY A 188 -4.80 6.65 -3.76
C GLY A 188 -4.48 7.19 -2.37
N GLY A 189 -5.48 7.39 -1.55
CA GLY A 189 -5.39 7.83 -0.16
C GLY A 189 -6.73 8.32 0.38
N ARG A 190 -7.32 9.34 -0.23
CA ARG A 190 -8.55 10.01 0.24
C ARG A 190 -9.72 9.05 0.49
N LEU A 191 -9.93 8.10 -0.38
CA LEU A 191 -11.03 7.12 -0.34
C LEU A 191 -10.56 5.69 -0.06
N ASP A 192 -9.32 5.53 0.39
CA ASP A 192 -8.77 4.22 0.77
C ASP A 192 -9.31 3.77 2.13
N ALA A 193 -9.55 2.47 2.29
CA ALA A 193 -10.14 1.92 3.51
C ALA A 193 -9.34 2.25 4.78
N VAL A 194 -8.00 2.33 4.72
CA VAL A 194 -7.20 2.69 5.90
C VAL A 194 -7.45 4.13 6.36
N ASN A 195 -7.98 5.00 5.47
CA ASN A 195 -8.24 6.41 5.77
C ASN A 195 -9.49 6.65 6.66
N ILE A 196 -10.16 5.58 7.10
CA ILE A 196 -11.16 5.68 8.18
C ILE A 196 -10.52 5.99 9.53
N VAL A 197 -9.22 5.72 9.69
CA VAL A 197 -8.44 6.02 10.89
C VAL A 197 -7.75 7.37 10.73
N ASP A 198 -7.85 8.23 11.73
CA ASP A 198 -7.14 9.51 11.76
C ASP A 198 -5.69 9.30 12.20
N PRO A 199 -4.69 9.57 11.34
CA PRO A 199 -3.29 9.45 11.71
C PRO A 199 -2.81 10.61 12.59
N ASP A 200 -1.81 10.35 13.43
CA ASP A 200 -1.03 11.39 14.10
C ASP A 200 0.01 12.01 13.16
N VAL A 201 0.52 11.21 12.22
CA VAL A 201 1.41 11.65 11.14
C VAL A 201 0.99 10.98 9.83
N ALA A 202 0.79 11.77 8.78
CA ALA A 202 0.62 11.26 7.42
C ALA A 202 1.94 11.37 6.65
N VAL A 203 2.20 10.39 5.77
CA VAL A 203 3.40 10.34 4.93
C VAL A 203 2.97 10.15 3.48
N ILE A 204 3.51 10.95 2.57
CA ILE A 204 3.45 10.72 1.13
C ILE A 204 4.88 10.51 0.64
N THR A 205 5.20 9.28 0.23
CA THR A 205 6.56 8.90 -0.17
C THR A 205 6.95 9.52 -1.51
N THR A 206 6.19 9.22 -2.57
CA THR A 206 6.37 9.81 -3.91
C THR A 206 5.02 9.93 -4.61
N VAL A 207 4.94 10.82 -5.60
CA VAL A 207 3.77 10.95 -6.49
C VAL A 207 4.24 10.83 -7.94
N ASP A 208 3.86 9.74 -8.61
CA ASP A 208 4.10 9.56 -10.03
C ASP A 208 2.90 8.85 -10.68
N ILE A 209 2.89 8.73 -12.00
CA ILE A 209 1.79 8.17 -12.76
C ILE A 209 1.71 6.66 -12.53
N ASP A 210 0.61 6.23 -11.93
CA ASP A 210 0.20 4.84 -11.77
C ASP A 210 -1.30 4.80 -11.47
N HIS A 211 -1.96 3.68 -11.74
CA HIS A 211 -3.40 3.49 -11.49
C HIS A 211 -4.29 4.57 -12.13
N VAL A 212 -3.98 4.92 -13.38
CA VAL A 212 -4.60 6.06 -14.09
C VAL A 212 -6.13 5.98 -14.18
N ASP A 213 -6.69 4.77 -14.28
CA ASP A 213 -8.13 4.52 -14.33
C ASP A 213 -8.88 4.97 -13.06
N TRP A 214 -8.15 5.13 -11.94
CA TRP A 214 -8.72 5.46 -10.63
C TRP A 214 -8.31 6.83 -10.10
N LEU A 215 -7.07 7.24 -10.38
CA LEU A 215 -6.44 8.41 -9.73
C LEU A 215 -6.26 9.60 -10.68
N GLY A 216 -6.50 9.38 -11.99
CA GLY A 216 -6.22 10.38 -13.02
C GLY A 216 -4.88 10.15 -13.72
N ASN A 217 -4.63 10.92 -14.77
CA ASN A 217 -3.54 10.71 -15.72
C ASN A 217 -2.37 11.69 -15.56
N ASP A 218 -2.35 12.46 -14.48
CA ASP A 218 -1.30 13.44 -14.18
C ASP A 218 -0.95 13.46 -12.69
N ARG A 219 0.25 13.95 -12.36
CA ARG A 219 0.76 14.01 -10.99
C ARG A 219 -0.07 14.88 -10.05
N GLU A 220 -0.72 15.92 -10.56
CA GLU A 220 -1.54 16.83 -9.74
C GLU A 220 -2.82 16.14 -9.26
N SER A 221 -3.51 15.41 -10.14
CA SER A 221 -4.70 14.61 -9.80
C SER A 221 -4.35 13.51 -8.81
N ILE A 222 -3.29 12.75 -9.08
CA ILE A 222 -2.80 11.68 -8.20
C ILE A 222 -2.36 12.24 -6.84
N GLY A 223 -1.68 13.39 -6.84
CA GLY A 223 -1.25 14.08 -5.63
C GLY A 223 -2.42 14.54 -4.77
N PHE A 224 -3.51 15.03 -5.38
CA PHE A 224 -4.73 15.41 -4.66
C PHE A 224 -5.35 14.20 -3.94
N GLU A 225 -5.48 13.05 -4.60
CA GLU A 225 -6.02 11.83 -3.97
C GLU A 225 -5.13 11.35 -2.81
N LYS A 226 -3.81 11.40 -2.97
CA LYS A 226 -2.87 11.02 -1.91
C LYS A 226 -2.90 11.99 -0.73
N ALA A 227 -3.03 13.29 -1.00
CA ALA A 227 -3.09 14.32 0.05
C ALA A 227 -4.29 14.15 1.00
N GLY A 228 -5.34 13.44 0.58
CA GLY A 228 -6.51 13.17 1.39
C GLY A 228 -6.29 12.34 2.67
N ILE A 229 -5.09 11.80 2.90
CA ILE A 229 -4.70 11.16 4.17
C ILE A 229 -4.25 12.18 5.23
N ALA A 230 -3.95 13.43 4.83
CA ALA A 230 -3.55 14.49 5.77
C ALA A 230 -4.71 14.88 6.69
N ARG A 231 -4.37 15.38 7.88
CA ARG A 231 -5.33 15.91 8.84
C ARG A 231 -4.96 17.32 9.26
N ALA A 232 -5.98 18.11 9.57
CA ALA A 232 -5.80 19.47 10.05
C ALA A 232 -4.89 19.50 11.29
N TRP A 233 -3.91 20.39 11.28
CA TRP A 233 -2.96 20.62 12.39
C TRP A 233 -2.06 19.45 12.73
N LYS A 234 -2.01 18.42 11.88
CA LYS A 234 -1.11 17.26 12.02
C LYS A 234 0.03 17.34 10.99
N PRO A 235 1.18 16.69 11.27
CA PRO A 235 2.28 16.60 10.32
C PRO A 235 1.90 15.82 9.07
N LEU A 236 2.32 16.34 7.91
CA LEU A 236 2.34 15.66 6.62
C LEU A 236 3.79 15.61 6.12
N VAL A 237 4.41 14.44 6.18
CA VAL A 237 5.78 14.24 5.71
C VAL A 237 5.77 13.92 4.22
N LEU A 238 6.58 14.65 3.44
CA LEU A 238 6.71 14.51 1.99
C LEU A 238 8.10 13.97 1.66
N GLY A 239 8.16 12.75 1.12
CA GLY A 239 9.38 11.97 0.88
C GLY A 239 10.03 12.22 -0.47
N GLU A 240 9.53 13.16 -1.27
CA GLU A 240 10.13 13.60 -2.53
C GLU A 240 10.39 15.10 -2.53
N ARG A 241 11.42 15.55 -3.28
CA ARG A 241 11.81 16.96 -3.34
C ARG A 241 10.83 17.82 -4.13
N ASP A 242 10.22 17.23 -5.15
CA ASP A 242 9.31 17.90 -6.09
C ASP A 242 7.89 17.35 -5.96
N SER A 243 7.27 17.58 -4.80
CA SER A 243 5.88 17.19 -4.57
C SER A 243 4.93 18.03 -5.42
N PRO A 244 3.87 17.43 -6.02
CA PRO A 244 2.86 18.18 -6.77
C PRO A 244 2.25 19.32 -5.97
N SER A 245 1.94 20.42 -6.66
CA SER A 245 1.37 21.60 -6.01
C SER A 245 -0.02 21.32 -5.39
N SER A 246 -0.77 20.35 -5.89
CA SER A 246 -2.03 19.88 -5.30
C SER A 246 -1.87 19.38 -3.87
N VAL A 247 -0.77 18.66 -3.57
CA VAL A 247 -0.46 18.16 -2.23
C VAL A 247 -0.25 19.33 -1.27
N LEU A 248 0.60 20.29 -1.65
CA LEU A 248 0.89 21.45 -0.82
C LEU A 248 -0.33 22.37 -0.63
N ARG A 249 -1.10 22.61 -1.70
CA ARG A 249 -2.34 23.38 -1.62
C ARG A 249 -3.34 22.74 -0.67
N HIS A 250 -3.50 21.42 -0.73
CA HIS A 250 -4.38 20.71 0.20
C HIS A 250 -3.88 20.83 1.64
N ALA A 251 -2.60 20.56 1.90
CA ALA A 251 -1.99 20.68 3.21
C ALA A 251 -2.21 22.07 3.82
N TYR A 252 -1.93 23.13 3.08
CA TYR A 252 -2.13 24.50 3.54
C TYR A 252 -3.60 24.85 3.74
N ALA A 253 -4.49 24.36 2.88
CA ALA A 253 -5.93 24.63 3.01
C ALA A 253 -6.54 24.04 4.30
N ILE A 254 -6.05 22.90 4.77
CA ILE A 254 -6.50 22.28 6.02
C ILE A 254 -5.63 22.66 7.24
N GLY A 255 -4.56 23.42 7.04
CA GLY A 255 -3.61 23.79 8.12
C GLY A 255 -2.72 22.61 8.56
N ALA A 256 -2.47 21.61 7.72
CA ALA A 256 -1.52 20.55 8.02
C ALA A 256 -0.09 21.08 7.97
N ASN A 257 0.78 20.58 8.87
CA ASN A 257 2.19 20.93 8.89
C ASN A 257 2.99 20.10 7.88
N ALA A 258 3.28 20.65 6.70
CA ALA A 258 4.06 19.97 5.68
C ALA A 258 5.56 19.93 6.05
N VAL A 259 6.13 18.74 6.22
CA VAL A 259 7.53 18.45 6.52
C VAL A 259 8.18 17.83 5.28
N ARG A 260 9.03 18.59 4.56
CA ARG A 260 9.43 18.29 3.19
C ARG A 260 10.88 17.86 3.07
N LEU A 261 11.12 16.78 2.36
CA LEU A 261 12.46 16.38 1.95
C LEU A 261 13.12 17.47 1.10
N GLY A 262 14.36 17.81 1.45
CA GLY A 262 15.16 18.83 0.76
C GLY A 262 14.91 20.25 1.23
N SER A 263 13.94 20.48 2.12
CA SER A 263 13.64 21.79 2.74
C SER A 263 13.67 21.72 4.26
N ASP A 264 12.85 20.88 4.86
CA ASP A 264 12.68 20.77 6.31
C ASP A 264 13.55 19.67 6.90
N PHE A 265 13.83 18.62 6.13
CA PHE A 265 14.85 17.61 6.43
C PHE A 265 15.63 17.25 5.18
N ILE A 266 16.86 16.82 5.36
CA ILE A 266 17.74 16.40 4.27
C ILE A 266 18.52 15.15 4.62
N HIS A 267 18.94 14.43 3.60
CA HIS A 267 19.92 13.36 3.70
C HIS A 267 21.04 13.56 2.68
N GLU A 268 22.26 13.20 3.06
CA GLU A 268 23.44 13.32 2.21
C GLU A 268 24.41 12.16 2.50
N PRO A 269 25.14 11.64 1.51
CA PRO A 269 26.18 10.65 1.76
C PRO A 269 27.31 11.30 2.55
N VAL A 270 27.91 10.54 3.47
CA VAL A 270 29.13 10.91 4.21
C VAL A 270 30.32 10.19 3.59
N ASP A 271 30.22 8.87 3.44
CA ASP A 271 31.19 7.99 2.80
C ASP A 271 30.51 6.80 2.10
N GLU A 272 31.27 5.76 1.73
CA GLU A 272 30.73 4.55 1.08
C GLU A 272 29.79 3.74 1.96
N SER A 273 29.90 3.86 3.28
CA SER A 273 29.17 3.03 4.28
C SER A 273 28.19 3.83 5.12
N HIS A 274 28.31 5.16 5.15
CA HIS A 274 27.49 6.02 5.98
C HIS A 274 26.85 7.17 5.21
N TRP A 275 25.72 7.64 5.76
CA TRP A 275 25.00 8.82 5.32
C TRP A 275 24.53 9.63 6.53
N ARG A 276 24.24 10.88 6.32
CA ARG A 276 23.80 11.81 7.35
C ARG A 276 22.36 12.23 7.10
N TRP A 277 21.58 12.22 8.16
CA TRP A 277 20.24 12.80 8.21
C TRP A 277 20.24 14.02 9.12
N ARG A 278 19.55 15.11 8.71
CA ARG A 278 19.38 16.28 9.58
C ARG A 278 18.08 17.03 9.30
N ASP A 279 17.55 17.68 10.36
CA ASP A 279 16.55 18.74 10.33
C ASP A 279 17.07 19.97 11.08
N ALA A 280 16.18 20.95 11.39
CA ALA A 280 16.56 22.18 12.08
C ALA A 280 17.09 21.97 13.52
N GLY A 281 16.73 20.85 14.18
CA GLY A 281 17.03 20.60 15.59
C GLY A 281 17.80 19.30 15.86
N PHE A 282 18.07 18.48 14.85
CA PHE A 282 18.69 17.18 15.04
C PHE A 282 19.53 16.77 13.84
N GLU A 283 20.69 16.18 14.10
CA GLU A 283 21.59 15.60 13.12
C GLU A 283 22.08 14.25 13.59
N ILE A 284 22.15 13.27 12.69
CA ILE A 284 22.64 11.94 12.99
C ILE A 284 23.35 11.32 11.77
N GLU A 285 24.46 10.64 12.02
CA GLU A 285 25.15 9.80 11.05
C GLU A 285 24.68 8.35 11.20
N LEU A 286 24.38 7.71 10.07
CA LEU A 286 23.69 6.42 9.99
C LEU A 286 24.39 5.48 9.01
N PRO A 287 24.39 4.17 9.27
CA PRO A 287 24.86 3.20 8.30
C PRO A 287 23.94 3.16 7.06
N ASN A 288 24.48 2.75 5.93
CA ASN A 288 23.65 2.51 4.75
C ASN A 288 22.59 1.43 5.01
N PRO A 289 21.36 1.58 4.47
CA PRO A 289 20.34 0.56 4.58
C PRO A 289 20.78 -0.77 3.93
N LYS A 290 20.30 -1.90 4.47
CA LYS A 290 20.41 -3.21 3.80
C LYS A 290 19.63 -3.26 2.48
N LEU A 291 18.53 -2.52 2.38
CA LEU A 291 17.81 -2.33 1.15
C LEU A 291 18.68 -1.48 0.22
N SER A 292 19.27 -2.11 -0.81
CA SER A 292 20.42 -1.56 -1.53
C SER A 292 20.09 -0.53 -2.63
N ALA A 293 18.81 -0.37 -3.04
CA ALA A 293 18.46 0.63 -4.05
C ALA A 293 18.80 2.05 -3.56
N PRO A 294 19.35 2.94 -4.42
CA PRO A 294 19.69 4.32 -4.04
C PRO A 294 18.55 5.09 -3.38
N VAL A 295 17.32 4.88 -3.84
CA VAL A 295 16.09 5.49 -3.30
C VAL A 295 15.81 5.10 -1.84
N GLN A 296 16.38 4.02 -1.33
CA GLN A 296 16.10 3.55 0.02
C GLN A 296 16.63 4.49 1.10
N ARG A 297 17.66 5.30 0.82
CA ARG A 297 18.08 6.36 1.73
C ARG A 297 17.02 7.45 1.87
N ALA A 298 16.33 7.80 0.78
CA ALA A 298 15.21 8.75 0.83
C ALA A 298 14.01 8.16 1.61
N ASN A 299 13.69 6.87 1.41
CA ASN A 299 12.63 6.18 2.16
C ASN A 299 12.97 6.12 3.66
N ALA A 300 14.22 5.80 3.99
CA ALA A 300 14.72 5.80 5.37
C ALA A 300 14.68 7.20 5.99
N ALA A 301 15.11 8.22 5.25
CA ALA A 301 15.05 9.61 5.70
C ALA A 301 13.60 10.06 5.97
N THR A 302 12.67 9.64 5.13
CA THR A 302 11.24 9.91 5.28
C THR A 302 10.67 9.19 6.52
N ALA A 303 11.08 7.95 6.78
CA ALA A 303 10.70 7.21 7.98
C ALA A 303 11.20 7.89 9.26
N ILE A 304 12.44 8.37 9.28
CA ILE A 304 13.01 9.15 10.40
C ILE A 304 12.19 10.42 10.62
N ALA A 305 11.90 11.18 9.55
CA ALA A 305 11.10 12.41 9.63
C ALA A 305 9.69 12.12 10.19
N ALA A 306 9.06 11.01 9.78
CA ALA A 306 7.74 10.61 10.27
C ALA A 306 7.77 10.27 11.77
N LEU A 307 8.75 9.52 12.23
CA LEU A 307 8.91 9.17 13.66
C LEU A 307 9.25 10.39 14.51
N ARG A 308 10.08 11.30 14.01
CA ARG A 308 10.39 12.56 14.69
C ARG A 308 9.22 13.55 14.74
N ALA A 309 8.28 13.41 13.81
CA ALA A 309 7.06 14.22 13.81
C ALA A 309 6.00 13.70 14.81
N LEU A 310 6.16 12.50 15.37
CA LEU A 310 5.40 12.05 16.53
C LEU A 310 5.90 12.75 17.80
N ASP A 311 5.01 13.04 18.74
CA ASP A 311 5.37 13.59 20.06
C ASP A 311 5.83 12.46 21.00
N ILE A 312 6.92 11.74 20.60
CA ILE A 312 7.54 10.65 21.36
C ILE A 312 9.07 10.79 21.34
N GLU A 313 9.71 10.48 22.45
CA GLU A 313 11.17 10.41 22.52
C GLU A 313 11.68 9.04 22.05
N LEU A 314 12.56 9.04 21.05
CA LEU A 314 13.24 7.85 20.57
C LEU A 314 14.75 7.99 20.79
N PRO A 315 15.43 6.96 21.32
CA PRO A 315 16.87 7.00 21.49
C PRO A 315 17.57 7.05 20.12
N SER A 316 18.60 7.88 19.97
CA SER A 316 19.34 8.02 18.70
C SER A 316 19.89 6.69 18.18
N SER A 317 20.28 5.77 19.08
CA SER A 317 20.73 4.43 18.71
C SER A 317 19.68 3.59 17.99
N ALA A 318 18.38 3.83 18.23
CA ALA A 318 17.30 3.10 17.58
C ALA A 318 17.23 3.40 16.07
N PHE A 319 17.52 4.64 15.65
CA PHE A 319 17.57 4.99 14.23
C PHE A 319 18.64 4.18 13.50
N ALA A 320 19.88 4.14 14.02
CA ALA A 320 20.96 3.37 13.41
C ALA A 320 20.66 1.87 13.38
N ALA A 321 20.17 1.32 14.49
CA ALA A 321 19.83 -0.10 14.60
C ALA A 321 18.68 -0.48 13.64
N GLY A 322 17.63 0.33 13.58
CA GLY A 322 16.49 0.10 12.70
C GLY A 322 16.87 0.17 11.22
N ILE A 323 17.65 1.19 10.81
CA ILE A 323 18.13 1.32 9.42
C ILE A 323 19.00 0.12 9.02
N ALA A 324 19.90 -0.33 9.88
CA ALA A 324 20.78 -1.47 9.62
C ALA A 324 20.03 -2.81 9.58
N SER A 325 18.88 -2.94 10.27
CA SER A 325 18.13 -4.19 10.38
C SER A 325 16.94 -4.31 9.41
N ALA A 326 16.41 -3.19 8.93
CA ALA A 326 15.21 -3.19 8.07
C ALA A 326 15.39 -4.06 6.84
N THR A 327 14.41 -4.93 6.61
CA THR A 327 14.35 -5.83 5.45
C THR A 327 12.95 -5.83 4.86
N LEU A 328 12.86 -6.03 3.56
CA LEU A 328 11.58 -6.17 2.85
C LEU A 328 11.79 -7.09 1.64
N PRO A 329 11.11 -8.23 1.55
CA PRO A 329 11.23 -9.12 0.41
C PRO A 329 10.88 -8.43 -0.92
N GLY A 330 11.53 -8.88 -1.99
CA GLY A 330 11.29 -8.37 -3.34
C GLY A 330 11.73 -6.91 -3.57
N ARG A 331 12.71 -6.43 -2.83
CA ARG A 331 13.34 -5.10 -3.03
C ARG A 331 14.83 -5.28 -3.27
N LEU A 332 15.23 -5.44 -4.53
CA LEU A 332 16.58 -5.85 -4.96
C LEU A 332 17.10 -7.02 -4.13
N GLN A 333 16.22 -7.96 -3.80
CA GLN A 333 16.57 -9.14 -3.02
C GLN A 333 17.48 -10.05 -3.82
N ARG A 334 18.62 -10.46 -3.19
CA ARG A 334 19.68 -11.20 -3.85
C ARG A 334 19.61 -12.68 -3.52
N PHE A 335 19.80 -13.50 -4.54
CA PHE A 335 19.97 -14.94 -4.46
C PHE A 335 21.19 -15.35 -5.27
N ASP A 336 21.76 -16.48 -4.92
CA ASP A 336 22.74 -17.17 -5.75
C ASP A 336 22.10 -18.44 -6.32
N LEU A 337 22.04 -18.55 -7.63
CA LEU A 337 21.50 -19.72 -8.30
C LEU A 337 22.65 -20.47 -8.99
N HIS A 338 23.37 -21.30 -8.22
CA HIS A 338 24.53 -22.09 -8.65
C HIS A 338 25.65 -21.22 -9.29
N GLY A 339 26.01 -20.14 -8.62
CA GLY A 339 27.06 -19.22 -9.04
C GLY A 339 26.60 -18.07 -9.93
N THR A 340 25.31 -18.00 -10.30
CA THR A 340 24.74 -16.86 -11.02
C THR A 340 23.92 -15.99 -10.08
N PRO A 341 24.27 -14.69 -9.90
CA PRO A 341 23.48 -13.77 -9.10
C PRO A 341 22.08 -13.56 -9.69
N VAL A 342 21.04 -13.78 -8.90
CA VAL A 342 19.65 -13.48 -9.23
C VAL A 342 19.15 -12.38 -8.32
N ILE A 343 18.67 -11.30 -8.92
CA ILE A 343 18.12 -10.12 -8.21
C ILE A 343 16.63 -10.07 -8.47
N VAL A 344 15.84 -9.92 -7.41
CA VAL A 344 14.37 -9.92 -7.49
C VAL A 344 13.83 -8.59 -6.99
N ASP A 345 12.99 -7.90 -7.80
CA ASP A 345 12.40 -6.60 -7.46
C ASP A 345 10.96 -6.47 -7.96
N VAL A 346 10.06 -5.91 -7.14
CA VAL A 346 8.64 -5.72 -7.50
C VAL A 346 8.37 -4.48 -8.36
N GLY A 347 9.38 -3.75 -8.80
CA GLY A 347 9.25 -2.56 -9.64
C GLY A 347 8.42 -2.86 -10.89
N HIS A 348 7.36 -2.05 -11.14
CA HIS A 348 6.36 -2.34 -12.17
C HIS A 348 5.81 -1.10 -12.88
N ASN A 349 6.41 0.07 -12.64
CA ASN A 349 6.06 1.31 -13.31
C ASN A 349 7.34 2.07 -13.74
N PRO A 350 7.24 3.09 -14.61
CA PRO A 350 8.42 3.79 -15.13
C PRO A 350 9.29 4.44 -14.05
N GLN A 351 8.71 4.93 -12.94
CA GLN A 351 9.49 5.49 -11.83
C GLN A 351 10.37 4.41 -11.18
N ALA A 352 9.79 3.26 -10.83
CA ALA A 352 10.54 2.14 -10.26
C ALA A 352 11.61 1.63 -11.22
N ALA A 353 11.33 1.59 -12.53
CA ALA A 353 12.29 1.18 -13.54
C ALA A 353 13.48 2.16 -13.64
N ARG A 354 13.27 3.47 -13.48
CA ARG A 354 14.36 4.45 -13.39
C ARG A 354 15.26 4.21 -12.18
N GLU A 355 14.68 3.82 -11.04
CA GLU A 355 15.46 3.46 -9.84
C GLU A 355 16.26 2.17 -10.04
N LEU A 356 15.67 1.16 -10.71
CA LEU A 356 16.40 -0.05 -11.12
C LEU A 356 17.55 0.28 -12.06
N SER A 357 17.35 1.12 -13.07
CA SER A 357 18.38 1.57 -14.00
C SER A 357 19.51 2.31 -13.24
N ALA A 358 19.17 3.19 -12.30
CA ALA A 358 20.18 3.88 -11.48
C ALA A 358 21.00 2.89 -10.63
N TRP A 359 20.35 1.89 -10.07
CA TRP A 359 21.03 0.83 -9.32
C TRP A 359 21.92 -0.03 -10.24
N LEU A 360 21.45 -0.43 -11.42
CA LEU A 360 22.23 -1.21 -12.39
C LEU A 360 23.53 -0.50 -12.79
N ARG A 361 23.47 0.82 -12.96
CA ARG A 361 24.64 1.68 -13.24
C ARG A 361 25.59 1.81 -12.05
N ALA A 362 25.06 1.88 -10.85
CA ALA A 362 25.86 2.01 -9.63
C ALA A 362 26.56 0.68 -9.25
N GLU A 363 26.00 -0.44 -9.66
CA GLU A 363 26.54 -1.77 -9.40
C GLU A 363 26.74 -2.55 -10.72
N PRO A 364 27.69 -2.14 -11.59
CA PRO A 364 27.95 -2.83 -12.85
C PRO A 364 28.48 -4.24 -12.59
N VAL A 365 28.16 -5.16 -13.51
CA VAL A 365 28.76 -6.50 -13.56
C VAL A 365 29.69 -6.59 -14.78
N PRO A 366 30.74 -7.43 -14.76
CA PRO A 366 31.61 -7.60 -15.94
C PRO A 366 30.86 -8.19 -17.15
N GLY A 367 29.84 -9.00 -16.91
CA GLY A 367 29.02 -9.65 -17.90
C GLY A 367 27.75 -8.87 -18.23
N ARG A 368 26.71 -9.61 -18.64
CA ARG A 368 25.41 -9.08 -19.09
C ARG A 368 24.40 -9.02 -17.95
N THR A 369 23.38 -8.16 -18.10
CA THR A 369 22.14 -8.23 -17.33
C THR A 369 21.06 -8.90 -18.18
N LEU A 370 20.57 -10.06 -17.73
CA LEU A 370 19.48 -10.81 -18.34
C LEU A 370 18.20 -10.51 -17.55
N ALA A 371 17.16 -9.99 -18.21
CA ALA A 371 15.91 -9.60 -17.54
C ALA A 371 14.82 -10.65 -17.75
N VAL A 372 14.32 -11.23 -16.68
CA VAL A 372 13.06 -11.95 -16.63
C VAL A 372 11.97 -10.95 -16.28
N PHE A 373 11.09 -10.65 -17.23
CA PHE A 373 10.11 -9.58 -17.11
C PHE A 373 8.70 -10.08 -17.37
N ALA A 374 7.81 -9.82 -16.42
CA ALA A 374 6.38 -10.04 -16.59
C ALA A 374 5.59 -8.97 -15.83
N ALA A 375 4.59 -8.39 -16.45
CA ALA A 375 3.81 -7.29 -15.91
C ALA A 375 2.32 -7.49 -16.17
N LEU A 376 1.48 -6.84 -15.35
CA LEU A 376 0.05 -6.84 -15.53
C LEU A 376 -0.37 -5.97 -16.74
N ALA A 377 -1.51 -6.28 -17.34
CA ALA A 377 -1.98 -5.69 -18.59
C ALA A 377 -2.27 -4.18 -18.51
N ASP A 378 -2.56 -3.68 -17.31
CA ASP A 378 -2.89 -2.27 -17.00
C ASP A 378 -1.64 -1.40 -16.74
N LYS A 379 -0.42 -1.95 -16.87
CA LYS A 379 0.82 -1.21 -16.57
C LYS A 379 1.44 -0.61 -17.84
N ASP A 380 2.14 0.52 -17.65
CA ASP A 380 2.94 1.17 -18.69
C ASP A 380 4.26 0.40 -18.91
N VAL A 381 4.14 -0.75 -19.58
CA VAL A 381 5.28 -1.63 -19.86
C VAL A 381 6.29 -1.01 -20.83
N GLN A 382 5.83 -0.16 -21.76
CA GLN A 382 6.72 0.56 -22.68
C GLN A 382 7.60 1.55 -21.92
N GLY A 383 7.05 2.32 -20.99
CA GLY A 383 7.80 3.25 -20.16
C GLY A 383 8.77 2.53 -19.21
N VAL A 384 8.40 1.33 -18.71
CA VAL A 384 9.30 0.49 -17.92
C VAL A 384 10.50 0.03 -18.74
N VAL A 385 10.28 -0.51 -19.94
CA VAL A 385 11.35 -0.99 -20.82
C VAL A 385 12.26 0.15 -21.27
N ALA A 386 11.67 1.30 -21.66
CA ALA A 386 12.44 2.49 -22.06
C ALA A 386 13.36 3.00 -20.95
N ALA A 387 12.94 2.94 -19.68
CA ALA A 387 13.77 3.36 -18.55
C ALA A 387 15.00 2.45 -18.30
N LEU A 388 14.98 1.22 -18.84
CA LEU A 388 16.04 0.21 -18.69
C LEU A 388 16.86 0.02 -20.00
N GLU A 389 16.60 0.85 -21.01
CA GLU A 389 17.33 0.80 -22.26
C GLU A 389 18.85 1.02 -22.04
N GLY A 390 19.65 0.12 -22.59
CA GLY A 390 21.11 0.11 -22.42
C GLY A 390 21.62 -0.62 -21.16
N GLU A 391 20.76 -0.90 -20.19
CA GLU A 391 21.14 -1.62 -18.95
C GLU A 391 20.85 -3.13 -19.03
N VAL A 392 19.90 -3.53 -19.85
CA VAL A 392 19.48 -4.92 -20.04
C VAL A 392 19.94 -5.41 -21.41
N SER A 393 20.67 -6.52 -21.43
CA SER A 393 21.19 -7.12 -22.66
C SER A 393 20.19 -8.05 -23.33
N ASP A 394 19.55 -8.92 -22.56
CA ASP A 394 18.63 -9.94 -23.06
C ASP A 394 17.35 -9.96 -22.23
N TRP A 395 16.21 -10.13 -22.91
CA TRP A 395 14.87 -10.13 -22.30
C TRP A 395 14.21 -11.49 -22.42
N PHE A 396 13.68 -11.97 -21.31
CA PHE A 396 12.89 -13.20 -21.16
C PHE A 396 11.50 -12.81 -20.68
N LEU A 397 10.56 -12.67 -21.62
CA LEU A 397 9.20 -12.23 -21.32
C LEU A 397 8.38 -13.42 -20.88
N ALA A 398 7.70 -13.29 -19.73
CA ALA A 398 6.86 -14.36 -19.18
C ALA A 398 5.38 -13.98 -19.17
N SER A 399 4.51 -14.99 -19.35
CA SER A 399 3.06 -14.84 -19.22
C SER A 399 2.64 -14.79 -17.77
N LEU A 400 1.58 -14.02 -17.47
CA LEU A 400 0.85 -13.95 -16.20
C LEU A 400 -0.63 -14.24 -16.37
N GLU A 401 -1.02 -15.04 -17.34
CA GLU A 401 -2.44 -15.33 -17.66
C GLU A 401 -3.19 -15.94 -16.47
N SER A 402 -2.49 -16.63 -15.56
CA SER A 402 -3.06 -17.18 -14.32
C SER A 402 -3.55 -16.12 -13.32
N VAL A 403 -3.21 -14.85 -13.51
CA VAL A 403 -3.54 -13.74 -12.58
C VAL A 403 -4.92 -13.12 -12.88
N GLY A 404 -5.84 -13.88 -13.46
CA GLY A 404 -7.20 -13.43 -13.74
C GLY A 404 -7.27 -12.33 -14.82
N THR A 405 -8.25 -11.44 -14.72
CA THR A 405 -8.55 -10.43 -15.76
C THR A 405 -7.45 -9.39 -16.00
N ARG A 406 -6.49 -9.25 -15.11
CA ARG A 406 -5.33 -8.36 -15.26
C ARG A 406 -4.08 -9.07 -15.81
N GLY A 407 -4.15 -10.39 -15.97
CA GLY A 407 -3.08 -11.17 -16.57
C GLY A 407 -2.94 -10.87 -18.06
N GLN A 408 -1.74 -11.13 -18.62
CA GLN A 408 -1.50 -11.07 -20.05
C GLN A 408 -0.48 -12.13 -20.46
N SER A 409 -0.52 -12.56 -21.73
CA SER A 409 0.46 -13.46 -22.30
C SER A 409 1.80 -12.75 -22.60
N ALA A 410 2.87 -13.52 -22.76
CA ALA A 410 4.17 -13.00 -23.17
C ALA A 410 4.12 -12.36 -24.56
N ASP A 411 3.25 -12.85 -25.46
CA ASP A 411 3.07 -12.28 -26.79
C ASP A 411 2.34 -10.93 -26.75
N GLU A 412 1.30 -10.79 -25.90
CA GLU A 412 0.64 -9.52 -25.66
C GLU A 412 1.60 -8.50 -25.04
N LEU A 413 2.41 -8.92 -24.05
CA LEU A 413 3.44 -8.10 -23.44
C LEU A 413 4.46 -7.61 -24.47
N ALA A 414 4.96 -8.53 -25.32
CA ALA A 414 5.90 -8.21 -26.39
C ALA A 414 5.34 -7.22 -27.42
N SER A 415 4.03 -7.29 -27.68
CA SER A 415 3.35 -6.37 -28.62
C SER A 415 3.26 -4.93 -28.14
N LYS A 416 3.38 -4.71 -26.82
CA LYS A 416 3.28 -3.40 -26.15
C LYS A 416 4.62 -2.73 -25.92
N VAL A 417 5.74 -3.40 -26.19
CA VAL A 417 7.10 -2.88 -25.97
C VAL A 417 7.85 -2.77 -27.28
N SER A 418 8.98 -2.08 -27.28
CA SER A 418 9.83 -1.87 -28.46
C SER A 418 11.28 -2.26 -28.20
N GLY A 419 12.14 -2.17 -29.21
CA GLY A 419 13.58 -2.41 -29.11
C GLY A 419 13.94 -3.85 -28.76
N ALA A 420 14.96 -4.02 -27.93
CA ALA A 420 15.46 -5.33 -27.51
C ALA A 420 14.43 -6.18 -26.78
N ALA A 421 13.54 -5.54 -25.98
CA ALA A 421 12.50 -6.24 -25.25
C ALA A 421 11.45 -6.87 -26.19
N ALA A 422 11.06 -6.20 -27.27
CA ALA A 422 10.14 -6.76 -28.27
C ALA A 422 10.72 -8.00 -28.99
N ALA A 423 12.05 -8.06 -29.15
CA ALA A 423 12.77 -9.19 -29.71
C ALA A 423 13.07 -10.29 -28.67
N GLY A 424 12.79 -10.05 -27.40
CA GLY A 424 13.02 -10.98 -26.31
C GLY A 424 12.33 -12.33 -26.48
N SER A 425 12.84 -13.38 -25.86
CA SER A 425 12.22 -14.71 -25.87
C SER A 425 10.93 -14.73 -25.04
N ARG A 426 9.92 -15.53 -25.47
CA ARG A 426 8.62 -15.64 -24.84
C ARG A 426 8.50 -16.97 -24.11
N HIS A 427 7.95 -16.92 -22.91
CA HIS A 427 7.84 -18.06 -22.01
C HIS A 427 6.43 -18.17 -21.42
N ALA A 428 6.01 -19.42 -21.17
CA ALA A 428 4.68 -19.71 -20.66
C ALA A 428 4.42 -19.14 -19.26
N ASP A 429 5.47 -19.03 -18.44
CA ASP A 429 5.42 -18.54 -17.06
C ASP A 429 6.80 -18.02 -16.61
N VAL A 430 6.87 -17.47 -15.40
CA VAL A 430 8.12 -16.94 -14.80
C VAL A 430 9.15 -18.06 -14.57
N ARG A 431 8.70 -19.28 -14.25
CA ARG A 431 9.58 -20.45 -14.07
C ARG A 431 10.34 -20.78 -15.35
N ALA A 432 9.63 -20.90 -16.46
CA ALA A 432 10.22 -21.19 -17.76
C ALA A 432 11.17 -20.08 -18.22
N ALA A 433 10.80 -18.81 -17.98
CA ALA A 433 11.64 -17.67 -18.31
C ALA A 433 12.93 -17.64 -17.46
N LEU A 434 12.84 -17.89 -16.15
CA LEU A 434 13.99 -17.94 -15.25
C LEU A 434 14.92 -19.11 -15.58
N GLN A 435 14.38 -20.28 -15.93
CA GLN A 435 15.17 -21.43 -16.38
C GLN A 435 15.92 -21.14 -17.70
N ALA A 436 15.24 -20.47 -18.65
CA ALA A 436 15.86 -20.09 -19.93
C ALA A 436 16.95 -19.03 -19.74
N ALA A 437 16.70 -18.00 -18.92
CA ALA A 437 17.70 -16.99 -18.59
C ALA A 437 18.94 -17.63 -17.94
N ARG A 438 18.71 -18.53 -16.96
CA ARG A 438 19.80 -19.27 -16.32
C ARG A 438 20.61 -20.14 -17.29
N ALA A 439 19.95 -20.83 -18.24
CA ALA A 439 20.62 -21.65 -19.21
C ALA A 439 21.52 -20.86 -20.18
N GLN A 440 21.25 -19.56 -20.35
CA GLN A 440 22.01 -18.62 -21.17
C GLN A 440 23.04 -17.80 -20.40
N ALA A 441 22.89 -17.72 -19.06
CA ALA A 441 23.78 -16.93 -18.22
C ALA A 441 25.19 -17.57 -18.12
N HIS A 442 26.21 -16.72 -18.15
CA HIS A 442 27.62 -17.05 -17.89
C HIS A 442 28.00 -16.61 -16.46
N ALA A 443 29.18 -17.00 -15.99
CA ALA A 443 29.62 -16.75 -14.60
C ALA A 443 29.68 -15.27 -14.19
N GLU A 444 29.86 -14.36 -15.14
CA GLU A 444 29.96 -12.92 -14.90
C GLU A 444 28.63 -12.16 -15.12
N ASP A 445 27.59 -12.87 -15.59
CA ASP A 445 26.26 -12.32 -15.84
C ASP A 445 25.46 -12.22 -14.53
N ARG A 446 24.40 -11.39 -14.54
CA ARG A 446 23.36 -11.40 -13.52
C ARG A 446 21.99 -11.55 -14.14
N ILE A 447 21.05 -12.12 -13.40
CA ILE A 447 19.64 -12.21 -13.78
C ILE A 447 18.85 -11.23 -12.92
N LEU A 448 18.04 -10.36 -13.55
CA LEU A 448 17.10 -9.47 -12.90
C LEU A 448 15.68 -9.97 -13.15
N VAL A 449 14.93 -10.29 -12.10
CA VAL A 449 13.53 -10.73 -12.17
C VAL A 449 12.64 -9.63 -11.62
N PHE A 450 11.74 -9.07 -12.45
CA PHE A 450 10.92 -7.94 -12.03
C PHE A 450 9.65 -7.75 -12.88
N GLY A 451 8.84 -6.73 -12.52
CA GLY A 451 7.72 -6.24 -13.31
C GLY A 451 6.33 -6.38 -12.65
N SER A 452 6.20 -7.19 -11.61
CA SER A 452 4.98 -7.22 -10.77
C SER A 452 5.23 -7.98 -9.47
N PHE A 453 4.34 -7.80 -8.50
CA PHE A 453 4.33 -8.64 -7.28
C PHE A 453 4.14 -10.12 -7.61
N HIS A 454 3.30 -10.46 -8.58
CA HIS A 454 3.07 -11.84 -9.02
C HIS A 454 4.33 -12.47 -9.61
N THR A 455 5.05 -11.74 -10.45
CA THR A 455 6.36 -12.17 -11.01
C THR A 455 7.35 -12.50 -9.90
N VAL A 456 7.44 -11.62 -8.92
CA VAL A 456 8.35 -11.79 -7.77
C VAL A 456 7.91 -12.93 -6.87
N ALA A 457 6.62 -13.07 -6.60
CA ALA A 457 6.08 -14.16 -5.80
C ALA A 457 6.42 -15.53 -6.41
N GLU A 458 6.20 -15.69 -7.72
CA GLU A 458 6.54 -16.93 -8.42
C GLU A 458 8.05 -17.20 -8.43
N ALA A 459 8.86 -16.16 -8.67
CA ALA A 459 10.33 -16.28 -8.61
C ALA A 459 10.82 -16.66 -7.20
N LEU A 460 10.29 -16.04 -6.14
CA LEU A 460 10.65 -16.37 -4.76
C LEU A 460 10.27 -17.81 -4.38
N ALA A 461 9.09 -18.28 -4.81
CA ALA A 461 8.67 -19.66 -4.58
C ALA A 461 9.64 -20.67 -5.23
N ILE A 462 10.19 -20.34 -6.42
CA ILE A 462 11.17 -21.16 -7.12
C ILE A 462 12.53 -21.12 -6.40
N LEU A 463 12.99 -19.91 -6.07
CA LEU A 463 14.32 -19.70 -5.47
C LEU A 463 14.43 -20.29 -4.05
N HIS A 464 13.33 -20.25 -3.27
CA HIS A 464 13.30 -20.87 -1.94
C HIS A 464 13.19 -22.40 -1.99
N SER A 465 12.54 -22.97 -3.03
CA SER A 465 12.41 -24.44 -3.17
C SER A 465 13.65 -25.10 -3.73
N GLY A 466 14.56 -24.36 -4.30
CA GLY A 466 15.82 -24.84 -4.89
C GLY A 466 17.05 -24.76 -3.98
N GLN A 467 16.87 -24.35 -2.70
CA GLN A 467 17.93 -24.31 -1.68
C GLN A 467 18.03 -25.60 -0.89
#